data_b5a663b72b18df9f387c61f5c4fd826b
#
_entry.id   b5a663b72b18df9f387c61f5c4fd826b
#
_cell.length_a   1.000
_cell.length_b   1.000
_cell.length_c   1.000
_cell.angle_alpha   90.00
_cell.angle_beta   90.00
_cell.angle_gamma   90.00
#
_symmetry.space_group_name_H-M   'P 1'
#
loop_
_entity.id
_entity.type
_entity.pdbx_description
1 polymer ?
#
loop_
_entity_poly.entity_id
_entity_poly.type
_entity_poly.pdbx_seq_one_letter_code
_entity_poly.pdbx_strand_id
1 'polypeptide(L)'
;MALFQKESSSVYAQACDDLTCLALSIEENREKLLNNCLFLQAVCESLTRKMEAITRLDAAPATLKQRVLTYMRYKCSNGELKGVEQAAFRLNCSVRQLQRILNRYESEGILRKTGKGAYQLNRQNPKLWE
;
A
#
# COMPACT_ATOMS: atom_id res chain seq x y z
N MET A 1 -10.12 -0.80 -14.54
CA MET A 1 -10.34 0.64 -14.83
C MET A 1 -11.40 0.85 -15.89
N ALA A 2 -12.65 0.49 -15.56
CA ALA A 2 -13.78 0.55 -16.47
C ALA A 2 -14.08 1.94 -17.08
N LEU A 3 -13.59 3.01 -16.46
CA LEU A 3 -13.78 4.37 -16.98
C LEU A 3 -13.07 4.60 -18.33
N PHE A 4 -11.89 4.00 -18.52
CA PHE A 4 -11.04 4.19 -19.71
C PHE A 4 -11.09 3.00 -20.68
N GLN A 5 -11.63 1.87 -20.25
CA GLN A 5 -11.76 0.66 -21.05
C GLN A 5 -13.23 0.25 -21.18
N LYS A 6 -13.59 -0.30 -22.34
CA LYS A 6 -14.94 -0.83 -22.58
C LYS A 6 -15.14 -2.24 -22.03
N GLU A 7 -14.07 -2.89 -21.59
CA GLU A 7 -14.10 -4.26 -21.09
C GLU A 7 -14.35 -4.31 -19.58
N SER A 8 -14.91 -5.42 -19.13
CA SER A 8 -15.10 -5.68 -17.71
C SER A 8 -13.74 -5.77 -16.98
N SER A 9 -13.71 -5.37 -15.72
CA SER A 9 -12.52 -5.49 -14.90
C SER A 9 -12.10 -6.95 -14.71
N SER A 10 -10.83 -7.26 -14.94
CA SER A 10 -10.25 -8.58 -14.68
C SER A 10 -9.88 -8.80 -13.20
N VAL A 11 -10.11 -7.81 -12.35
CA VAL A 11 -9.77 -7.85 -10.93
C VAL A 11 -10.97 -7.55 -10.05
N TYR A 12 -11.00 -8.20 -8.89
CA TYR A 12 -11.98 -7.91 -7.85
C TYR A 12 -11.34 -7.06 -6.76
N ALA A 13 -12.13 -6.16 -6.18
CA ALA A 13 -11.75 -5.42 -4.99
C ALA A 13 -12.56 -5.95 -3.81
N GLN A 14 -11.89 -6.27 -2.72
CA GLN A 14 -12.51 -6.74 -1.48
C GLN A 14 -12.10 -5.84 -0.32
N ALA A 15 -13.09 -5.39 0.45
CA ALA A 15 -12.82 -4.68 1.69
C ALA A 15 -12.24 -5.66 2.73
N CYS A 16 -11.18 -5.23 3.41
CA CYS A 16 -10.57 -6.01 4.49
C CYS A 16 -11.13 -5.63 5.87
N ASP A 17 -11.72 -4.44 5.96
CA ASP A 17 -12.33 -3.87 7.16
C ASP A 17 -13.60 -3.12 6.75
N ASP A 18 -14.30 -2.52 7.72
CA ASP A 18 -15.45 -1.66 7.47
C ASP A 18 -15.04 -0.50 6.57
N LEU A 19 -15.73 -0.35 5.46
CA LEU A 19 -15.44 0.63 4.42
C LEU A 19 -16.70 1.41 4.07
N THR A 20 -16.62 2.73 4.14
CA THR A 20 -17.61 3.63 3.58
C THR A 20 -17.15 4.12 2.21
N CYS A 21 -17.96 3.88 1.17
CA CYS A 21 -17.65 4.25 -0.21
C CYS A 21 -18.72 5.15 -0.78
N LEU A 22 -18.30 6.07 -1.63
CA LEU A 22 -19.19 6.76 -2.57
C LEU A 22 -19.22 5.98 -3.88
N ALA A 23 -20.38 5.50 -4.27
CA ALA A 23 -20.55 4.81 -5.54
C ALA A 23 -21.09 5.78 -6.60
N LEU A 24 -20.43 5.80 -7.76
CA LEU A 24 -20.84 6.59 -8.91
C LEU A 24 -21.04 5.66 -10.12
N SER A 25 -22.18 5.80 -10.80
CA SER A 25 -22.40 5.13 -12.07
C SER A 25 -21.46 5.70 -13.14
N ILE A 26 -20.61 4.85 -13.72
CA ILE A 26 -19.70 5.25 -14.80
C ILE A 26 -20.51 5.57 -16.07
N GLU A 27 -21.56 4.84 -16.35
CA GLU A 27 -22.38 5.05 -17.55
C GLU A 27 -23.01 6.44 -17.55
N GLU A 28 -23.58 6.86 -16.43
CA GLU A 28 -24.24 8.16 -16.29
C GLU A 28 -23.26 9.33 -16.16
N ASN A 29 -22.07 9.10 -15.60
CA ASN A 29 -21.13 10.18 -15.26
C ASN A 29 -19.85 10.18 -16.10
N ARG A 30 -19.71 9.28 -17.07
CA ARG A 30 -18.47 9.09 -17.85
C ARG A 30 -17.97 10.39 -18.47
N GLU A 31 -18.83 11.10 -19.17
CA GLU A 31 -18.47 12.35 -19.86
C GLU A 31 -18.06 13.44 -18.86
N LYS A 32 -18.79 13.60 -17.77
CA LYS A 32 -18.48 14.56 -16.70
C LYS A 32 -17.15 14.24 -16.02
N LEU A 33 -16.88 12.98 -15.76
CA LEU A 33 -15.62 12.55 -15.12
C LEU A 33 -14.43 12.73 -16.06
N LEU A 34 -14.55 12.41 -17.34
CA LEU A 34 -13.47 12.57 -18.32
C LEU A 34 -13.17 14.04 -18.64
N ASN A 35 -14.12 14.94 -18.45
CA ASN A 35 -13.92 16.38 -18.64
C ASN A 35 -13.54 17.13 -17.34
N ASN A 36 -13.42 16.42 -16.22
CA ASN A 36 -13.05 17.01 -14.94
C ASN A 36 -11.55 16.88 -14.69
N CYS A 37 -10.81 17.99 -14.87
CA CYS A 37 -9.36 18.01 -14.69
C CYS A 37 -8.90 17.58 -13.28
N LEU A 38 -9.61 17.99 -12.23
CA LEU A 38 -9.26 17.61 -10.84
C LEU A 38 -9.41 16.10 -10.61
N PHE A 39 -10.48 15.53 -11.15
CA PHE A 39 -10.70 14.09 -11.09
C PHE A 39 -9.60 13.34 -11.85
N LEU A 40 -9.28 13.76 -13.07
CA LEU A 40 -8.23 13.14 -13.88
C LEU A 40 -6.85 13.25 -13.21
N GLN A 41 -6.54 14.41 -12.63
CA GLN A 41 -5.31 14.60 -11.87
C GLN A 41 -5.22 13.63 -10.69
N ALA A 42 -6.28 13.51 -9.88
CA ALA A 42 -6.31 12.57 -8.76
C ALA A 42 -6.15 11.11 -9.21
N VAL A 43 -6.74 10.74 -10.36
CA VAL A 43 -6.55 9.41 -10.96
C VAL A 43 -5.10 9.20 -11.38
N CYS A 44 -4.49 10.17 -12.06
CA CYS A 44 -3.08 10.11 -12.48
C CYS A 44 -2.15 9.96 -11.27
N GLU A 45 -2.33 10.76 -10.23
CA GLU A 45 -1.54 10.64 -8.99
C GLU A 45 -1.69 9.27 -8.34
N SER A 46 -2.92 8.76 -8.28
CA SER A 46 -3.18 7.41 -7.73
C SER A 46 -2.50 6.31 -8.53
N LEU A 47 -2.53 6.40 -9.87
CA LEU A 47 -1.85 5.47 -10.76
C LEU A 47 -0.33 5.54 -10.62
N THR A 48 0.23 6.74 -10.58
CA THR A 48 1.67 6.96 -10.39
C THR A 48 2.15 6.29 -9.10
N ARG A 49 1.46 6.52 -7.98
CA ARG A 49 1.79 5.87 -6.70
C ARG A 49 1.71 4.35 -6.77
N LYS A 50 0.72 3.80 -7.47
CA LYS A 50 0.58 2.34 -7.66
C LYS A 50 1.71 1.78 -8.53
N MET A 51 2.06 2.47 -9.60
CA MET A 51 3.16 2.07 -10.49
C MET A 51 4.51 2.13 -9.76
N GLU A 52 4.79 3.18 -9.02
CA GLU A 52 5.99 3.26 -8.19
C GLU A 52 6.07 2.10 -7.19
N ALA A 53 4.95 1.77 -6.53
CA ALA A 53 4.90 0.65 -5.60
C ALA A 53 5.20 -0.69 -6.27
N ILE A 54 4.66 -0.94 -7.47
CA ILE A 54 4.92 -2.15 -8.26
C ILE A 54 6.38 -2.17 -8.71
N THR A 55 6.86 -1.11 -9.34
CA THR A 55 8.23 -1.04 -9.86
C THR A 55 9.28 -1.22 -8.77
N ARG A 56 9.05 -0.63 -7.58
CA ARG A 56 9.97 -0.79 -6.45
C ARG A 56 9.91 -2.18 -5.79
N LEU A 57 8.78 -2.87 -5.89
CA LEU A 57 8.66 -4.25 -5.42
C LEU A 57 9.34 -5.25 -6.37
N ASP A 58 9.33 -4.96 -7.67
CA ASP A 58 9.88 -5.83 -8.72
C ASP A 58 11.34 -5.50 -9.05
N ALA A 59 11.81 -4.28 -8.76
CA ALA A 59 13.16 -3.83 -9.05
C ALA A 59 14.18 -4.45 -8.09
N ALA A 60 14.89 -5.47 -8.54
CA ALA A 60 15.99 -6.21 -7.92
C ALA A 60 15.58 -7.17 -6.79
N PRO A 61 16.38 -8.20 -6.46
CA PRO A 61 16.16 -9.09 -5.33
C PRO A 61 16.33 -8.32 -4.01
N ALA A 62 15.32 -7.52 -3.68
CA ALA A 62 15.29 -6.76 -2.45
C ALA A 62 15.37 -7.74 -1.27
N THR A 63 16.26 -7.47 -0.34
CA THR A 63 16.32 -8.24 0.90
C THR A 63 14.94 -8.21 1.58
N LEU A 64 14.61 -9.24 2.37
CA LEU A 64 13.34 -9.26 3.09
C LEU A 64 13.14 -7.97 3.92
N LYS A 65 14.20 -7.39 4.45
CA LYS A 65 14.19 -6.11 5.16
C LYS A 65 13.65 -4.96 4.29
N GLN A 66 14.21 -4.81 3.09
CA GLN A 66 13.78 -3.78 2.14
C GLN A 66 12.32 -4.00 1.70
N ARG A 67 11.93 -5.27 1.47
CA ARG A 67 10.54 -5.63 1.14
C ARG A 67 9.57 -5.25 2.23
N VAL A 68 9.92 -5.44 3.51
CA VAL A 68 9.08 -5.04 4.66
C VAL A 68 8.87 -3.53 4.68
N LEU A 69 9.93 -2.72 4.52
CA LEU A 69 9.79 -1.25 4.48
C LEU A 69 8.96 -0.79 3.29
N THR A 70 9.22 -1.34 2.10
CA THR A 70 8.45 -1.04 0.89
C THR A 70 6.98 -1.40 1.06
N TYR A 71 6.70 -2.56 1.64
CA TYR A 71 5.33 -2.98 1.96
C TYR A 71 4.64 -2.00 2.91
N MET A 72 5.30 -1.58 3.97
CA MET A 72 4.72 -0.62 4.92
C MET A 72 4.51 0.76 4.31
N ARG A 73 5.40 1.21 3.41
CA ARG A 73 5.28 2.52 2.74
C ARG A 73 4.12 2.58 1.76
N TYR A 74 3.94 1.55 0.95
CA TYR A 74 3.07 1.60 -0.23
C TYR A 74 1.80 0.76 -0.12
N LYS A 75 1.77 -0.22 0.77
CA LYS A 75 0.62 -1.14 0.93
C LYS A 75 -0.14 -0.96 2.24
N CYS A 76 0.48 -0.34 3.25
CA CYS A 76 -0.16 -0.10 4.52
C CYS A 76 -0.71 1.32 4.59
N SER A 77 -1.97 1.47 5.00
CA SER A 77 -2.59 2.77 5.22
C SER A 77 -1.78 3.55 6.26
N ASN A 78 -1.38 4.77 5.92
CA ASN A 78 -0.57 5.64 6.77
C ASN A 78 0.79 5.05 7.25
N GLY A 79 1.29 3.98 6.58
CA GLY A 79 2.49 3.29 7.01
C GLY A 79 2.29 2.45 8.29
N GLU A 80 1.05 2.10 8.63
CA GLU A 80 0.71 1.29 9.78
C GLU A 80 0.47 -0.17 9.37
N LEU A 81 1.32 -1.08 9.84
CA LEU A 81 1.15 -2.51 9.67
C LEU A 81 0.28 -3.04 10.81
N LYS A 82 -0.86 -3.62 10.48
CA LYS A 82 -1.73 -4.36 11.39
C LYS A 82 -1.79 -5.82 10.95
N GLY A 83 -1.61 -6.74 11.89
CA GLY A 83 -1.68 -8.17 11.60
C GLY A 83 -0.39 -8.72 10.97
N VAL A 84 0.55 -9.13 11.82
CA VAL A 84 1.86 -9.68 11.41
C VAL A 84 1.71 -10.95 10.55
N GLU A 85 0.70 -11.77 10.81
CA GLU A 85 0.46 -13.03 10.06
C GLU A 85 0.08 -12.75 8.60
N GLN A 86 -0.85 -11.82 8.36
CA GLN A 86 -1.25 -11.45 7.01
C GLN A 86 -0.10 -10.79 6.25
N ALA A 87 0.69 -9.94 6.93
CA ALA A 87 1.85 -9.31 6.33
C ALA A 87 2.93 -10.34 5.99
N ALA A 88 3.18 -11.33 6.85
CA ALA A 88 4.11 -12.42 6.59
C ALA A 88 3.71 -13.24 5.35
N PHE A 89 2.42 -13.57 5.24
CA PHE A 89 1.88 -14.25 4.06
C PHE A 89 2.12 -13.44 2.78
N ARG A 90 1.78 -12.14 2.78
CA ARG A 90 1.96 -11.26 1.61
C ARG A 90 3.42 -11.05 1.24
N LEU A 91 4.33 -11.06 2.20
CA LEU A 91 5.76 -10.93 2.01
C LEU A 91 6.46 -12.26 1.71
N ASN A 92 5.71 -13.36 1.65
CA ASN A 92 6.23 -14.71 1.45
C ASN A 92 7.39 -15.02 2.41
N CYS A 93 7.15 -14.84 3.70
CA CYS A 93 8.11 -15.13 4.75
C CYS A 93 7.42 -15.70 6.00
N SER A 94 8.19 -16.31 6.92
CA SER A 94 7.62 -16.78 8.18
C SER A 94 7.32 -15.61 9.12
N VAL A 95 6.28 -15.77 9.96
CA VAL A 95 5.94 -14.80 11.01
C VAL A 95 7.15 -14.49 11.90
N ARG A 96 7.96 -15.52 12.23
CA ARG A 96 9.17 -15.36 13.04
C ARG A 96 10.23 -14.49 12.35
N GLN A 97 10.42 -14.66 11.03
CA GLN A 97 11.36 -13.82 10.26
C GLN A 97 10.87 -12.36 10.22
N LEU A 98 9.59 -12.15 9.95
CA LEU A 98 9.00 -10.82 9.94
C LEU A 98 9.12 -10.16 11.31
N GLN A 99 8.78 -10.86 12.39
CA GLN A 99 8.87 -10.34 13.75
C GLN A 99 10.30 -9.89 14.12
N ARG A 100 11.32 -10.67 13.74
CA ARG A 100 12.73 -10.30 13.96
C ARG A 100 13.10 -9.00 13.24
N ILE A 101 12.59 -8.80 12.03
CA ILE A 101 12.85 -7.58 11.25
C ILE A 101 12.12 -6.39 11.87
N LEU A 102 10.85 -6.56 12.25
CA LEU A 102 10.07 -5.50 12.90
C LEU A 102 10.70 -5.04 14.22
N ASN A 103 11.12 -5.99 15.06
CA ASN A 103 11.80 -5.67 16.32
C ASN A 103 13.13 -4.94 16.09
N ARG A 104 13.88 -5.33 15.06
CA ARG A 104 15.12 -4.64 14.70
C ARG A 104 14.84 -3.21 14.24
N TYR A 105 13.86 -3.00 13.38
CA TYR A 105 13.49 -1.65 12.93
C TYR A 105 12.91 -0.79 14.06
N GLU A 106 12.25 -1.39 15.04
CA GLU A 106 11.83 -0.72 16.26
C GLU A 106 13.06 -0.26 17.07
N SER A 107 14.06 -1.14 17.28
CA SER A 107 15.29 -0.77 17.99
C SER A 107 16.13 0.28 17.25
N GLU A 108 16.08 0.32 15.92
CA GLU A 108 16.72 1.34 15.08
C GLU A 108 15.89 2.65 14.99
N GLY A 109 14.73 2.70 15.63
CA GLY A 109 13.83 3.86 15.63
C GLY A 109 13.13 4.13 14.30
N ILE A 110 13.23 3.22 13.34
CA ILE A 110 12.57 3.29 12.03
C ILE A 110 11.07 3.02 12.15
N LEU A 111 10.71 2.12 13.06
CA LEU A 111 9.32 1.80 13.40
C LEU A 111 9.02 2.18 14.84
N ARG A 112 7.74 2.45 15.09
CA ARG A 112 7.18 2.59 16.43
C ARG A 112 6.10 1.53 16.61
N LYS A 113 6.16 0.79 17.71
CA LYS A 113 5.11 -0.14 18.08
C LYS A 113 3.88 0.62 18.58
N THR A 114 2.73 0.41 17.96
CA THR A 114 1.47 1.10 18.29
C THR A 114 0.50 0.21 19.06
N GLY A 115 0.75 -1.12 19.07
CA GLY A 115 -0.08 -2.08 19.78
C GLY A 115 0.43 -3.52 19.64
N LYS A 116 -0.37 -4.48 20.09
CA LYS A 116 -0.03 -5.90 19.95
C LYS A 116 -0.05 -6.30 18.47
N GLY A 117 1.14 -6.56 17.90
CA GLY A 117 1.28 -6.90 16.48
C GLY A 117 1.03 -5.73 15.52
N ALA A 118 1.03 -4.49 16.02
CA ALA A 118 0.87 -3.27 15.22
C ALA A 118 2.12 -2.41 15.28
N TYR A 119 2.58 -1.94 14.12
CA TYR A 119 3.78 -1.13 13.95
C TYR A 119 3.52 -0.01 12.95
N GLN A 120 4.08 1.16 13.21
CA GLN A 120 3.95 2.34 12.36
C GLN A 120 5.32 2.88 11.95
N LEU A 121 5.44 3.34 10.71
CA LEU A 121 6.62 4.01 10.20
C LEU A 121 6.86 5.33 10.94
N ASN A 122 8.07 5.50 11.46
CA ASN A 122 8.51 6.77 12.03
C ASN A 122 9.02 7.69 10.92
N ARG A 123 8.14 8.51 10.36
CA ARG A 123 8.44 9.41 9.23
C ARG A 123 9.49 10.48 9.56
N GLN A 124 9.80 10.69 10.83
CA GLN A 124 10.80 11.66 11.25
C GLN A 124 12.23 11.07 11.26
N ASN A 125 12.38 9.76 11.10
CA ASN A 125 13.69 9.12 11.08
C ASN A 125 14.34 9.24 9.69
N PRO A 126 15.51 9.91 9.54
CA PRO A 126 16.17 10.07 8.25
C PRO A 126 16.57 8.74 7.60
N LYS A 127 16.89 7.71 8.39
CA LYS A 127 17.20 6.35 7.89
C LYS A 127 16.05 5.67 7.15
N LEU A 128 14.87 6.24 7.23
CA LEU A 128 13.74 5.74 6.46
C LEU A 128 13.89 6.03 4.96
N TRP A 129 14.67 7.03 4.58
CA TRP A 129 14.80 7.55 3.22
C TRP A 129 16.10 7.11 2.53
N GLU A 130 17.02 6.50 3.25
CA GLU A 130 18.22 5.82 2.75
C GLU A 130 17.89 4.40 2.24
#